data_bd1412e69dad956f3848fc115fee2b7c
#
_entry.id   bd1412e69dad956f3848fc115fee2b7c
#
_cell.length_a   1.000
_cell.length_b   1.000
_cell.length_c   1.000
_cell.angle_alpha   90.00
_cell.angle_beta   90.00
_cell.angle_gamma   90.00
#
_symmetry.space_group_name_H-M   'P 1'
#
loop_
_entity.id
_entity.type
_entity.pdbx_description
1 polymer ?
#
loop_
_entity_poly.entity_id
_entity_poly.type
_entity_poly.pdbx_seq_one_letter_code
_entity_poly.pdbx_strand_id
1 'polypeptide(L)'
;MKRISRGKFEKMQQLSNDHGVIAALAIDQRGSMKKMMQTAVGEEKFSMDQVYEFKELVSQELTKHVSAILLDEQYGFKGIKAKDPNCGLIMSYEKTGYDANTPGRLPELLPDESLDRLLAKGADAAKVLVYYDPDEAQEILDVKHAFLERLGTEALAVDIPVFVEPIVYDSKIT
;
A
#
# COMPACT_ATOMS: atom_id res chain seq x y z
N MET A 1 -8.44 -26.98 -6.77
CA MET A 1 -8.71 -25.72 -7.44
C MET A 1 -9.05 -24.70 -6.35
N LYS A 2 -8.28 -23.62 -6.21
CA LYS A 2 -8.62 -22.54 -5.26
C LYS A 2 -9.80 -21.75 -5.84
N ARG A 3 -10.84 -21.53 -5.04
CA ARG A 3 -11.98 -20.69 -5.41
C ARG A 3 -11.76 -19.31 -4.83
N ILE A 4 -12.04 -18.28 -5.62
CA ILE A 4 -12.12 -16.89 -5.17
C ILE A 4 -13.57 -16.42 -5.32
N SER A 5 -13.96 -15.45 -4.54
CA SER A 5 -15.26 -14.81 -4.63
C SER A 5 -15.39 -13.99 -5.92
N ARG A 6 -16.61 -13.70 -6.30
CA ARG A 6 -16.89 -12.91 -7.50
C ARG A 6 -16.36 -11.48 -7.37
N GLY A 7 -16.59 -10.81 -6.27
CA GLY A 7 -16.16 -9.43 -6.07
C GLY A 7 -14.62 -9.33 -6.05
N LYS A 8 -13.92 -10.26 -5.39
CA LYS A 8 -12.47 -10.32 -5.45
C LYS A 8 -11.95 -10.52 -6.89
N PHE A 9 -12.62 -11.37 -7.67
CA PHE A 9 -12.25 -11.58 -9.08
C PHE A 9 -12.46 -10.31 -9.91
N GLU A 10 -13.61 -9.65 -9.78
CA GLU A 10 -13.91 -8.40 -10.49
C GLU A 10 -12.89 -7.29 -10.17
N LYS A 11 -12.51 -7.16 -8.90
CA LYS A 11 -11.48 -6.20 -8.47
C LYS A 11 -10.09 -6.55 -9.01
N MET A 12 -9.72 -7.82 -9.03
CA MET A 12 -8.46 -8.24 -9.65
C MET A 12 -8.45 -7.97 -11.16
N GLN A 13 -9.59 -8.08 -11.83
CA GLN A 13 -9.70 -7.69 -13.24
C GLN A 13 -9.54 -6.18 -13.41
N GLN A 14 -10.13 -5.36 -12.54
CA GLN A 14 -9.98 -3.90 -12.57
C GLN A 14 -8.51 -3.46 -12.39
N LEU A 15 -7.72 -4.24 -11.65
CA LEU A 15 -6.29 -3.99 -11.45
C LEU A 15 -5.42 -4.49 -12.61
N SER A 16 -5.98 -5.29 -13.52
CA SER A 16 -5.23 -5.99 -14.58
C SER A 16 -5.45 -5.34 -15.94
N ASN A 17 -4.46 -5.47 -16.81
CA ASN A 17 -4.63 -5.18 -18.22
C ASN A 17 -5.39 -6.32 -18.96
N ASP A 18 -5.62 -6.16 -20.26
CA ASP A 18 -6.34 -7.13 -21.12
C ASP A 18 -5.69 -8.51 -21.19
N HIS A 19 -4.43 -8.64 -20.75
CA HIS A 19 -3.71 -9.90 -20.66
C HIS A 19 -3.75 -10.53 -19.25
N GLY A 20 -4.51 -9.94 -18.31
CA GLY A 20 -4.58 -10.40 -16.91
C GLY A 20 -3.32 -10.11 -16.10
N VAL A 21 -2.49 -9.15 -16.54
CA VAL A 21 -1.27 -8.73 -15.86
C VAL A 21 -1.52 -7.47 -15.07
N ILE A 22 -1.13 -7.46 -13.80
CA ILE A 22 -1.13 -6.28 -12.95
C ILE A 22 0.19 -5.55 -13.17
N ALA A 23 0.16 -4.49 -14.00
CA ALA A 23 1.29 -3.62 -14.28
C ALA A 23 1.08 -2.30 -13.50
N ALA A 24 1.37 -2.32 -12.21
CA ALA A 24 1.08 -1.21 -11.31
C ALA A 24 2.25 -0.23 -11.19
N LEU A 25 1.92 1.06 -11.17
CA LEU A 25 2.79 2.16 -10.74
C LEU A 25 2.69 2.29 -9.21
N ALA A 26 3.82 2.37 -8.50
CA ALA A 26 3.83 2.50 -7.04
C ALA A 26 4.43 3.85 -6.62
N ILE A 27 3.64 4.68 -5.96
CA ILE A 27 4.05 5.96 -5.38
C ILE A 27 3.43 6.17 -3.98
N ASP A 28 3.37 5.14 -3.19
CA ASP A 28 2.84 5.15 -1.82
C ASP A 28 3.84 5.62 -0.75
N GLN A 29 5.08 6.01 -1.16
CA GLN A 29 6.08 6.59 -0.26
C GLN A 29 5.53 7.83 0.42
N ARG A 30 5.74 7.94 1.72
CA ARG A 30 5.30 9.05 2.57
C ARG A 30 6.50 9.83 3.13
N GLY A 31 7.03 9.42 4.27
CA GLY A 31 8.15 10.09 4.91
C GLY A 31 9.44 10.09 4.07
N SER A 32 9.74 9.01 3.36
CA SER A 32 10.90 8.94 2.46
C SER A 32 10.79 9.90 1.28
N MET A 33 9.62 10.01 0.65
CA MET A 33 9.38 10.97 -0.43
C MET A 33 9.53 12.41 0.06
N LYS A 34 8.90 12.74 1.20
CA LYS A 34 9.07 14.04 1.85
C LYS A 34 10.56 14.38 2.02
N LYS A 35 11.33 13.46 2.60
CA LYS A 35 12.76 13.64 2.85
C LYS A 35 13.56 13.84 1.54
N MET A 36 13.28 13.04 0.51
CA MET A 36 13.93 13.20 -0.79
C MET A 36 13.63 14.57 -1.42
N MET A 37 12.39 15.02 -1.39
CA MET A 37 12.01 16.33 -1.93
C MET A 37 12.63 17.47 -1.13
N GLN A 38 12.62 17.39 0.19
CA GLN A 38 13.31 18.38 1.05
C GLN A 38 14.79 18.49 0.69
N THR A 39 15.46 17.36 0.48
CA THR A 39 16.86 17.34 0.07
C THR A 39 17.07 17.96 -1.31
N ALA A 40 16.17 17.72 -2.26
CA ALA A 40 16.29 18.19 -3.63
C ALA A 40 16.06 19.69 -3.78
N VAL A 41 15.07 20.27 -3.07
CA VAL A 41 14.70 21.68 -3.20
C VAL A 41 15.29 22.58 -2.11
N GLY A 42 15.80 21.99 -1.02
CA GLY A 42 16.25 22.69 0.19
C GLY A 42 15.11 22.89 1.20
N GLU A 43 15.42 22.71 2.49
CA GLU A 43 14.40 22.75 3.56
C GLU A 43 13.57 24.04 3.57
N GLU A 44 14.22 25.18 3.32
CA GLU A 44 13.57 26.51 3.31
C GLU A 44 12.55 26.69 2.17
N LYS A 45 12.71 25.94 1.08
CA LYS A 45 11.86 26.01 -0.12
C LYS A 45 10.85 24.88 -0.20
N PHE A 46 10.95 23.92 0.71
CA PHE A 46 10.08 22.75 0.72
C PHE A 46 8.70 23.10 1.30
N SER A 47 7.67 22.59 0.65
CA SER A 47 6.31 22.61 1.16
C SER A 47 5.65 21.24 0.93
N MET A 48 4.73 20.84 1.79
CA MET A 48 3.96 19.61 1.60
C MET A 48 3.09 19.64 0.35
N ASP A 49 2.71 20.83 -0.14
CA ASP A 49 1.96 20.97 -1.39
C ASP A 49 2.71 20.40 -2.58
N GLN A 50 4.04 20.50 -2.59
CA GLN A 50 4.88 19.92 -3.63
C GLN A 50 4.78 18.39 -3.67
N VAL A 51 4.63 17.72 -2.50
CA VAL A 51 4.40 16.27 -2.45
C VAL A 51 3.02 15.90 -3.00
N TYR A 52 2.00 16.67 -2.64
CA TYR A 52 0.64 16.46 -3.12
C TYR A 52 0.52 16.67 -4.63
N GLU A 53 1.10 17.77 -5.14
CA GLU A 53 1.14 18.10 -6.56
C GLU A 53 1.92 17.06 -7.37
N PHE A 54 3.07 16.62 -6.84
CA PHE A 54 3.85 15.56 -7.49
C PHE A 54 3.04 14.28 -7.67
N LYS A 55 2.39 13.80 -6.61
CA LYS A 55 1.55 12.61 -6.68
C LYS A 55 0.34 12.80 -7.59
N GLU A 56 -0.26 14.00 -7.59
CA GLU A 56 -1.35 14.36 -8.48
C GLU A 56 -0.91 14.30 -9.95
N LEU A 57 0.17 14.98 -10.31
CA LEU A 57 0.71 15.02 -11.68
C LEU A 57 1.13 13.63 -12.18
N VAL A 58 1.85 12.86 -11.35
CA VAL A 58 2.22 11.49 -11.70
C VAL A 58 0.99 10.63 -11.94
N SER A 59 -0.04 10.74 -11.09
CA SER A 59 -1.28 10.00 -11.28
C SER A 59 -1.99 10.43 -12.57
N GLN A 60 -2.11 11.73 -12.82
CA GLN A 60 -2.78 12.26 -14.01
C GLN A 60 -2.10 11.83 -15.32
N GLU A 61 -0.77 11.84 -15.35
CA GLU A 61 -0.02 11.59 -16.58
C GLU A 61 0.27 10.11 -16.82
N LEU A 62 0.62 9.35 -15.78
CA LEU A 62 1.14 7.99 -15.96
C LEU A 62 0.06 6.90 -15.83
N THR A 63 -1.05 7.16 -15.16
CA THR A 63 -2.08 6.10 -15.00
C THR A 63 -2.79 5.70 -16.28
N LYS A 64 -2.68 6.48 -17.34
CA LYS A 64 -3.12 6.13 -18.68
C LYS A 64 -2.32 4.99 -19.34
N HIS A 65 -1.15 4.67 -18.77
CA HIS A 65 -0.19 3.73 -19.34
C HIS A 65 0.04 2.49 -18.47
N VAL A 66 -0.65 2.38 -17.35
CA VAL A 66 -0.52 1.29 -16.38
C VAL A 66 -1.90 0.72 -16.05
N SER A 67 -1.95 -0.52 -15.56
CA SER A 67 -3.23 -1.14 -15.21
C SER A 67 -3.73 -0.73 -13.83
N ALA A 68 -2.83 -0.36 -12.92
CA ALA A 68 -3.16 0.05 -11.56
C ALA A 68 -2.14 1.07 -11.02
N ILE A 69 -2.52 1.78 -9.96
CA ILE A 69 -1.63 2.63 -9.19
C ILE A 69 -1.74 2.30 -7.70
N LEU A 70 -0.60 2.24 -7.02
CA LEU A 70 -0.51 2.14 -5.57
C LEU A 70 -0.26 3.52 -4.97
N LEU A 71 -1.18 3.98 -4.15
CA LEU A 71 -1.15 5.25 -3.46
C LEU A 71 -1.39 5.08 -1.95
N ASP A 72 -0.90 6.01 -1.17
CA ASP A 72 -1.31 6.22 0.22
C ASP A 72 -2.41 7.30 0.28
N GLU A 73 -3.25 7.26 1.30
CA GLU A 73 -4.27 8.27 1.48
C GLU A 73 -3.70 9.60 1.99
N GLN A 74 -2.71 9.53 2.86
CA GLN A 74 -2.22 10.70 3.59
C GLN A 74 -1.66 11.79 2.67
N TYR A 75 -0.91 11.40 1.64
CA TYR A 75 -0.29 12.33 0.68
C TYR A 75 -0.78 12.12 -0.75
N GLY A 76 -1.45 11.00 -1.05
CA GLY A 76 -1.92 10.62 -2.37
C GLY A 76 -3.37 11.01 -2.69
N PHE A 77 -4.09 11.67 -1.79
CA PHE A 77 -5.53 11.94 -1.95
C PHE A 77 -5.89 12.75 -3.22
N LYS A 78 -5.00 13.66 -3.67
CA LYS A 78 -5.17 14.36 -4.96
C LYS A 78 -4.92 13.41 -6.13
N GLY A 79 -3.91 12.55 -6.04
CA GLY A 79 -3.60 11.55 -7.06
C GLY A 79 -4.73 10.53 -7.23
N ILE A 80 -5.38 10.11 -6.15
CA ILE A 80 -6.56 9.22 -6.20
C ILE A 80 -7.67 9.84 -7.08
N LYS A 81 -7.87 11.17 -6.98
CA LYS A 81 -8.87 11.89 -7.77
C LYS A 81 -8.44 12.14 -9.22
N ALA A 82 -7.13 12.28 -9.45
CA ALA A 82 -6.55 12.65 -10.74
C ALA A 82 -6.23 11.43 -11.64
N LYS A 83 -6.23 10.21 -11.09
CA LYS A 83 -5.93 9.00 -11.87
C LYS A 83 -6.91 8.79 -13.01
N ASP A 84 -6.48 8.12 -14.08
CA ASP A 84 -7.37 7.65 -15.15
C ASP A 84 -8.47 6.74 -14.55
N PRO A 85 -9.74 6.93 -14.93
CA PRO A 85 -10.85 6.13 -14.39
C PRO A 85 -10.73 4.62 -14.68
N ASN A 86 -10.01 4.23 -15.74
CA ASN A 86 -9.80 2.82 -16.09
C ASN A 86 -8.60 2.21 -15.31
N CYS A 87 -7.77 3.01 -14.68
CA CYS A 87 -6.66 2.53 -13.88
C CYS A 87 -7.17 2.06 -12.51
N GLY A 88 -6.87 0.82 -12.12
CA GLY A 88 -7.22 0.28 -10.81
C GLY A 88 -6.48 1.00 -9.67
N LEU A 89 -7.07 1.01 -8.48
CA LEU A 89 -6.52 1.67 -7.30
C LEU A 89 -6.15 0.66 -6.21
N ILE A 90 -4.87 0.61 -5.86
CA ILE A 90 -4.37 -0.09 -4.69
C ILE A 90 -4.07 0.97 -3.61
N MET A 91 -4.55 0.77 -2.39
CA MET A 91 -4.30 1.70 -1.30
C MET A 91 -3.47 1.07 -0.19
N SER A 92 -2.45 1.81 0.29
CA SER A 92 -1.67 1.40 1.46
C SER A 92 -2.54 1.42 2.71
N TYR A 93 -2.55 0.32 3.46
CA TYR A 93 -3.31 0.18 4.70
C TYR A 93 -2.40 0.18 5.94
N GLU A 94 -1.10 -0.09 5.74
CA GLU A 94 -0.13 -0.05 6.83
C GLU A 94 0.24 1.37 7.25
N LYS A 95 0.55 1.53 8.52
CA LYS A 95 1.29 2.68 9.06
C LYS A 95 2.73 2.64 8.56
N THR A 96 3.26 3.80 8.19
CA THR A 96 4.63 3.89 7.67
C THR A 96 5.67 3.52 8.73
N GLY A 97 6.63 2.68 8.35
CA GLY A 97 7.74 2.27 9.20
C GLY A 97 7.35 1.22 10.24
N TYR A 98 8.09 1.19 11.32
CA TYR A 98 7.88 0.32 12.48
C TYR A 98 8.43 0.99 13.74
N ASP A 99 8.00 0.57 14.91
CA ASP A 99 8.57 1.03 16.17
C ASP A 99 9.96 0.42 16.36
N ALA A 100 11.00 1.26 16.30
CA ALA A 100 12.38 0.83 16.48
C ALA A 100 12.72 0.35 17.90
N ASN A 101 11.87 0.68 18.89
CA ASN A 101 12.04 0.24 20.27
C ASN A 101 11.41 -1.14 20.54
N THR A 102 10.59 -1.63 19.62
CA THR A 102 9.95 -2.94 19.72
C THR A 102 10.65 -3.92 18.78
N PRO A 103 11.18 -5.05 19.29
CA PRO A 103 11.80 -6.07 18.45
C PRO A 103 10.83 -6.60 17.38
N GLY A 104 11.38 -6.99 16.23
CA GLY A 104 10.64 -7.70 15.20
C GLY A 104 10.03 -6.82 14.12
N ARG A 105 10.22 -5.49 14.16
CA ARG A 105 9.65 -4.57 13.14
C ARG A 105 8.19 -4.90 12.83
N LEU A 106 7.38 -4.95 13.90
CA LEU A 106 5.99 -5.40 13.83
C LEU A 106 5.15 -4.49 12.92
N PRO A 107 4.26 -5.06 12.09
CA PRO A 107 3.38 -4.28 11.25
C PRO A 107 2.25 -3.64 12.06
N GLU A 108 1.91 -2.40 11.71
CA GLU A 108 0.76 -1.70 12.27
C GLU A 108 -0.15 -1.20 11.12
N LEU A 109 -1.45 -1.26 11.35
CA LEU A 109 -2.44 -0.67 10.42
C LEU A 109 -2.68 0.79 10.78
N LEU A 110 -3.18 1.55 9.81
CA LEU A 110 -3.66 2.91 10.04
C LEU A 110 -4.86 2.87 11.01
N PRO A 111 -4.79 3.57 12.16
CA PRO A 111 -5.79 3.44 13.22
C PRO A 111 -7.18 3.94 12.82
N ASP A 112 -7.24 4.88 11.87
CA ASP A 112 -8.48 5.51 11.41
C ASP A 112 -9.05 4.83 10.16
N GLU A 113 -8.41 3.73 9.69
CA GLU A 113 -8.80 3.02 8.48
C GLU A 113 -9.28 1.59 8.76
N SER A 114 -10.01 1.06 7.79
CA SER A 114 -10.38 -0.34 7.65
C SER A 114 -10.46 -0.69 6.17
N LEU A 115 -10.46 -1.98 5.82
CA LEU A 115 -10.64 -2.39 4.42
C LEU A 115 -11.98 -1.92 3.85
N ASP A 116 -13.04 -1.88 4.67
CA ASP A 116 -14.34 -1.34 4.27
C ASP A 116 -14.27 0.16 3.96
N ARG A 117 -13.54 0.94 4.77
CA ARG A 117 -13.33 2.37 4.51
C ARG A 117 -12.49 2.61 3.26
N LEU A 118 -11.44 1.83 3.03
CA LEU A 118 -10.64 1.93 1.81
C LEU A 118 -11.49 1.59 0.57
N LEU A 119 -12.34 0.57 0.67
CA LEU A 119 -13.30 0.21 -0.37
C LEU A 119 -14.28 1.35 -0.65
N ALA A 120 -14.84 1.98 0.38
CA ALA A 120 -15.73 3.14 0.24
C ALA A 120 -15.03 4.36 -0.41
N LYS A 121 -13.70 4.47 -0.31
CA LYS A 121 -12.86 5.48 -0.98
C LYS A 121 -12.48 5.11 -2.41
N GLY A 122 -12.95 3.97 -2.90
CA GLY A 122 -12.75 3.51 -4.28
C GLY A 122 -11.55 2.59 -4.48
N ALA A 123 -10.97 2.02 -3.43
CA ALA A 123 -9.90 1.03 -3.57
C ALA A 123 -10.40 -0.26 -4.23
N ASP A 124 -9.64 -0.76 -5.18
CA ASP A 124 -9.82 -2.09 -5.78
C ASP A 124 -9.00 -3.14 -5.03
N ALA A 125 -7.95 -2.73 -4.32
CA ALA A 125 -7.19 -3.56 -3.42
C ALA A 125 -6.57 -2.73 -2.29
N ALA A 126 -6.24 -3.40 -1.20
CA ALA A 126 -5.35 -2.86 -0.18
C ALA A 126 -3.95 -3.46 -0.28
N LYS A 127 -2.95 -2.76 0.23
CA LYS A 127 -1.57 -3.25 0.33
C LYS A 127 -1.08 -3.07 1.76
N VAL A 128 -0.36 -4.05 2.27
CA VAL A 128 0.38 -3.94 3.52
C VAL A 128 1.82 -4.36 3.32
N LEU A 129 2.74 -3.63 3.96
CA LEU A 129 4.15 -3.96 4.03
C LEU A 129 4.42 -4.71 5.33
N VAL A 130 5.15 -5.82 5.26
CA VAL A 130 5.54 -6.62 6.42
C VAL A 130 7.03 -6.91 6.37
N TYR A 131 7.76 -6.42 7.36
CA TYR A 131 9.15 -6.84 7.56
C TYR A 131 9.18 -8.29 8.03
N TYR A 132 9.96 -9.13 7.37
CA TYR A 132 9.96 -10.57 7.65
C TYR A 132 11.38 -11.14 7.64
N ASP A 133 11.76 -11.73 8.76
CA ASP A 133 12.94 -12.56 8.89
C ASP A 133 12.47 -13.95 9.34
N PRO A 134 12.70 -15.01 8.53
CA PRO A 134 12.25 -16.36 8.88
C PRO A 134 12.96 -16.95 10.10
N ASP A 135 14.10 -16.39 10.50
CA ASP A 135 14.94 -16.84 11.62
C ASP A 135 14.71 -16.04 12.90
N GLU A 136 13.68 -15.18 12.95
CA GLU A 136 13.27 -14.47 14.16
C GLU A 136 12.71 -15.42 15.22
N ALA A 137 12.64 -14.94 16.46
CA ALA A 137 11.99 -15.65 17.56
C ALA A 137 10.53 -16.00 17.18
N GLN A 138 10.10 -17.21 17.56
CA GLN A 138 8.78 -17.72 17.19
C GLN A 138 7.64 -16.80 17.64
N GLU A 139 7.77 -16.16 18.80
CA GLU A 139 6.79 -15.22 19.33
C GLU A 139 6.58 -14.01 18.41
N ILE A 140 7.65 -13.53 17.76
CA ILE A 140 7.58 -12.42 16.78
C ILE A 140 6.90 -12.90 15.50
N LEU A 141 7.28 -14.08 15.02
CA LEU A 141 6.65 -14.68 13.84
C LEU A 141 5.15 -14.93 14.05
N ASP A 142 4.77 -15.41 15.24
CA ASP A 142 3.36 -15.66 15.59
C ASP A 142 2.54 -14.36 15.57
N VAL A 143 3.09 -13.24 16.02
CA VAL A 143 2.43 -11.92 15.94
C VAL A 143 2.22 -11.51 14.48
N LYS A 144 3.25 -11.67 13.62
CA LYS A 144 3.17 -11.36 12.19
C LYS A 144 2.15 -12.25 11.48
N HIS A 145 2.15 -13.54 11.77
CA HIS A 145 1.19 -14.49 11.20
C HIS A 145 -0.24 -14.16 11.64
N ALA A 146 -0.47 -13.91 12.93
CA ALA A 146 -1.78 -13.51 13.44
C ALA A 146 -2.28 -12.19 12.81
N PHE A 147 -1.38 -11.24 12.56
CA PHE A 147 -1.70 -10.00 11.84
C PHE A 147 -2.22 -10.31 10.43
N LEU A 148 -1.49 -11.13 9.66
CA LEU A 148 -1.88 -11.50 8.29
C LEU A 148 -3.19 -12.32 8.24
N GLU A 149 -3.41 -13.22 9.20
CA GLU A 149 -4.66 -13.98 9.31
C GLU A 149 -5.88 -13.10 9.58
N ARG A 150 -5.74 -12.13 10.49
CA ARG A 150 -6.80 -11.15 10.78
C ARG A 150 -7.11 -10.27 9.57
N LEU A 151 -6.05 -9.78 8.91
CA LEU A 151 -6.19 -9.01 7.67
C LEU A 151 -6.87 -9.82 6.57
N GLY A 152 -6.48 -11.09 6.41
CA GLY A 152 -7.12 -12.01 5.46
C GLY A 152 -8.60 -12.23 5.76
N THR A 153 -8.97 -12.33 7.04
CA THR A 153 -10.36 -12.47 7.49
C THR A 153 -11.16 -11.20 7.20
N GLU A 154 -10.62 -10.02 7.51
CA GLU A 154 -11.23 -8.74 7.16
C GLU A 154 -11.43 -8.61 5.65
N ALA A 155 -10.41 -8.97 4.86
CA ALA A 155 -10.46 -8.93 3.40
C ALA A 155 -11.55 -9.84 2.80
N LEU A 156 -11.77 -11.01 3.39
CA LEU A 156 -12.85 -11.91 2.99
C LEU A 156 -14.23 -11.32 3.32
N ALA A 157 -14.37 -10.62 4.43
CA ALA A 157 -15.65 -10.03 4.85
C ALA A 157 -16.12 -8.92 3.90
N VAL A 158 -15.20 -8.15 3.32
CA VAL A 158 -15.51 -7.04 2.41
C VAL A 158 -15.18 -7.34 0.94
N ASP A 159 -14.79 -8.57 0.66
CA ASP A 159 -14.57 -9.09 -0.69
C ASP A 159 -13.52 -8.31 -1.52
N ILE A 160 -12.43 -7.89 -0.86
CA ILE A 160 -11.33 -7.13 -1.47
C ILE A 160 -10.04 -7.96 -1.54
N PRO A 161 -9.24 -7.88 -2.62
CA PRO A 161 -7.89 -8.44 -2.63
C PRO A 161 -6.93 -7.61 -1.75
N VAL A 162 -5.98 -8.29 -1.11
CA VAL A 162 -4.90 -7.65 -0.36
C VAL A 162 -3.56 -8.10 -0.91
N PHE A 163 -2.69 -7.15 -1.18
CA PHE A 163 -1.29 -7.37 -1.53
C PHE A 163 -0.45 -7.32 -0.26
N VAL A 164 0.37 -8.33 -0.04
CA VAL A 164 1.37 -8.35 1.03
C VAL A 164 2.73 -8.11 0.39
N GLU A 165 3.40 -7.05 0.78
CA GLU A 165 4.77 -6.71 0.38
C GLU A 165 5.74 -7.16 1.49
N PRO A 166 6.38 -8.34 1.37
CA PRO A 166 7.35 -8.77 2.35
C PRO A 166 8.69 -8.08 2.10
N ILE A 167 9.19 -7.37 3.12
CA ILE A 167 10.55 -6.84 3.14
C ILE A 167 11.41 -7.79 3.97
N VAL A 168 12.22 -8.57 3.28
CA VAL A 168 13.13 -9.52 3.93
C VAL A 168 14.29 -8.75 4.56
N TYR A 169 14.63 -9.09 5.78
CA TYR A 169 15.79 -8.58 6.51
C TYR A 169 16.38 -9.68 7.40
N ASP A 170 17.57 -9.46 7.91
CA ASP A 170 18.20 -10.30 8.90
C ASP A 170 18.28 -9.51 10.22
N SER A 171 17.57 -9.98 11.23
CA SER A 171 17.52 -9.34 12.55
C SER A 171 18.86 -9.35 13.30
N LYS A 172 19.81 -10.19 12.85
CA LYS A 172 21.17 -10.31 13.41
C LYS A 172 22.16 -9.34 12.78
N ILE A 173 21.79 -8.70 11.66
CA ILE A 173 22.60 -7.69 10.97
C ILE A 173 22.04 -6.31 11.31
N THR A 174 22.83 -5.49 12.00
CA THR A 174 22.51 -4.11 12.38
C THR A 174 23.11 -3.10 11.41
#